data_f73940859ba416181e5c86876a953487
#
_entry.id   f73940859ba416181e5c86876a953487
#
_cell.length_a   1.000
_cell.length_b   1.000
_cell.length_c   1.000
_cell.angle_alpha   90.00
_cell.angle_beta   90.00
_cell.angle_gamma   90.00
#
_symmetry.space_group_name_H-M   'P 1'
#
loop_
_entity.id
_entity.type
_entity.pdbx_description
1 polymer ?
#
loop_
_entity_poly.entity_id
_entity_poly.type
_entity_poly.pdbx_seq_one_letter_code
_entity_poly.pdbx_strand_id
1 'polypeptide(L)'
;TKFFSIHIGATRVIYDMASSGATLAITNKHEFPILVQSDVLSEDKEMSTHFIITPPLFRLDPLQSTRLRIVRTGGNFPIDRESMQWICVKGIPPKEDSKWGGTDAENKDEKMTLNVQLSVNSCIKMFIRPSNVKGHPEDVAGKVKWQITGNKLKGINPTPFYINLAELRVGKKEITDPHYIEPFSSYEYQIPTNGAKKVEWKIITDYGGVGKNFEEFLD
;
A
#
# COMPACT_ATOMS: atom_id res chain seq x y z
N THR A 1 3.07 22.13 15.45
CA THR A 1 3.51 21.03 14.59
C THR A 1 2.60 20.97 13.36
N LYS A 2 3.20 21.03 12.16
CA LYS A 2 2.49 20.85 10.89
C LYS A 2 2.89 19.53 10.25
N PHE A 3 1.91 18.79 9.78
CA PHE A 3 2.13 17.56 9.02
C PHE A 3 1.91 17.84 7.52
N PHE A 4 2.90 17.45 6.72
CA PHE A 4 2.84 17.58 5.26
C PHE A 4 2.52 16.20 4.68
N SER A 5 1.24 15.87 4.65
CA SER A 5 0.72 14.61 4.14
C SER A 5 -0.13 14.84 2.90
N ILE A 6 -0.14 13.88 2.00
CA ILE A 6 -0.99 13.86 0.82
C ILE A 6 -2.02 12.74 0.98
N HIS A 7 -3.27 13.06 0.69
CA HIS A 7 -4.33 12.06 0.61
C HIS A 7 -4.21 11.28 -0.70
N ILE A 8 -4.08 9.96 -0.58
CA ILE A 8 -4.04 9.05 -1.72
C ILE A 8 -5.45 8.50 -1.93
N GLY A 9 -5.98 8.63 -3.15
CA GLY A 9 -7.36 8.29 -3.49
C GLY A 9 -7.66 6.79 -3.63
N ALA A 10 -6.67 5.93 -3.38
CA ALA A 10 -6.82 4.48 -3.39
C ALA A 10 -5.89 3.85 -2.36
N THR A 11 -6.23 2.65 -1.89
CA THR A 11 -5.38 1.88 -0.97
C THR A 11 -4.41 0.95 -1.71
N ARG A 12 -4.67 0.72 -2.99
CA ARG A 12 -3.84 -0.08 -3.90
C ARG A 12 -4.08 0.28 -5.34
N VAL A 13 -3.15 -0.07 -6.20
CA VAL A 13 -3.26 0.07 -7.64
C VAL A 13 -3.10 -1.31 -8.26
N ILE A 14 -3.98 -1.66 -9.19
CA ILE A 14 -3.84 -2.84 -10.05
C ILE A 14 -3.28 -2.36 -11.38
N TYR A 15 -2.06 -2.76 -11.68
CA TYR A 15 -1.40 -2.42 -12.93
C TYR A 15 -1.63 -3.55 -13.94
N ASP A 16 -2.48 -3.28 -14.93
CA ASP A 16 -2.71 -4.20 -16.04
C ASP A 16 -1.53 -4.11 -17.02
N MET A 17 -0.81 -5.21 -17.19
CA MET A 17 0.35 -5.26 -18.10
C MET A 17 -0.02 -5.04 -19.57
N ALA A 18 -1.26 -5.27 -19.97
CA ALA A 18 -1.76 -5.00 -21.31
C ALA A 18 -2.15 -3.53 -21.52
N SER A 19 -2.20 -2.74 -20.45
CA SER A 19 -2.58 -1.32 -20.50
C SER A 19 -1.40 -0.42 -20.86
N SER A 20 -1.72 0.85 -21.19
CA SER A 20 -0.71 1.90 -21.43
C SER A 20 -0.19 2.54 -20.13
N GLY A 21 -0.67 2.13 -18.99
CA GLY A 21 -0.29 2.65 -17.68
C GLY A 21 -1.45 2.67 -16.69
N ALA A 22 -1.17 3.10 -15.46
CA ALA A 22 -2.16 3.28 -14.41
C ALA A 22 -2.18 4.73 -13.93
N THR A 23 -3.27 5.13 -13.30
CA THR A 23 -3.42 6.46 -12.71
C THR A 23 -3.77 6.36 -11.23
N LEU A 24 -3.31 7.33 -10.45
CA LEU A 24 -3.57 7.43 -9.04
C LEU A 24 -3.97 8.87 -8.70
N ALA A 25 -5.18 9.05 -8.19
CA ALA A 25 -5.64 10.36 -7.72
C ALA A 25 -5.01 10.69 -6.37
N ILE A 26 -4.53 11.92 -6.21
CA ILE A 26 -4.02 12.46 -4.97
C ILE A 26 -4.64 13.81 -4.68
N THR A 27 -4.74 14.17 -3.42
CA THR A 27 -5.35 15.43 -2.98
C THR A 27 -4.53 16.06 -1.85
N ASN A 28 -4.29 17.36 -1.97
CA ASN A 28 -3.82 18.16 -0.85
C ASN A 28 -5.04 18.64 -0.04
N LYS A 29 -5.27 18.06 1.12
CA LYS A 29 -6.38 18.45 2.02
C LYS A 29 -6.03 19.59 2.96
N HIS A 30 -4.83 20.13 2.85
CA HIS A 30 -4.39 21.26 3.66
C HIS A 30 -4.77 22.60 3.03
N GLU A 31 -4.81 23.62 3.86
CA GLU A 31 -5.05 25.01 3.44
C GLU A 31 -3.78 25.76 3.01
N PHE A 32 -2.68 25.02 2.87
CA PHE A 32 -1.38 25.53 2.43
C PHE A 32 -0.85 24.66 1.28
N PRO A 33 0.00 25.24 0.40
CA PRO A 33 0.61 24.46 -0.68
C PRO A 33 1.62 23.46 -0.14
N ILE A 34 1.79 22.37 -0.85
CA ILE A 34 2.73 21.30 -0.49
C ILE A 34 3.51 20.86 -1.71
N LEU A 35 4.79 20.57 -1.55
CA LEU A 35 5.55 19.85 -2.57
C LEU A 35 5.25 18.37 -2.45
N VAL A 36 5.04 17.73 -3.59
CA VAL A 36 4.74 16.31 -3.67
C VAL A 36 5.86 15.62 -4.43
N GLN A 37 6.47 14.63 -3.78
CA GLN A 37 7.43 13.73 -4.41
C GLN A 37 6.82 12.33 -4.47
N SER A 38 6.83 11.74 -5.67
CA SER A 38 6.27 10.42 -5.90
C SER A 38 7.30 9.51 -6.53
N ASP A 39 7.39 8.30 -5.99
CA ASP A 39 8.33 7.27 -6.42
C ASP A 39 7.63 5.91 -6.52
N VAL A 40 8.12 5.07 -7.42
CA VAL A 40 7.81 3.64 -7.41
C VAL A 40 9.01 2.90 -6.84
N LEU A 41 8.75 2.07 -5.84
CA LEU A 41 9.77 1.24 -5.20
C LEU A 41 9.54 -0.23 -5.54
N SER A 42 10.62 -1.00 -5.60
CA SER A 42 10.55 -2.46 -5.71
C SER A 42 9.89 -3.07 -4.48
N GLU A 43 9.61 -4.36 -4.52
CA GLU A 43 9.05 -5.10 -3.37
C GLU A 43 9.92 -4.91 -2.11
N ASP A 44 11.24 -4.87 -2.27
CA ASP A 44 12.22 -4.63 -1.19
C ASP A 44 12.32 -3.16 -0.77
N LYS A 45 11.47 -2.29 -1.32
CA LYS A 45 11.45 -0.85 -1.07
C LYS A 45 12.70 -0.09 -1.51
N GLU A 46 13.39 -0.61 -2.51
CA GLU A 46 14.43 0.11 -3.25
C GLU A 46 13.84 0.81 -4.47
N MET A 47 14.57 1.79 -5.04
CA MET A 47 14.08 2.50 -6.24
C MET A 47 13.85 1.52 -7.39
N SER A 48 12.62 1.54 -7.94
CA SER A 48 12.29 0.72 -9.10
C SER A 48 12.94 1.26 -10.36
N THR A 49 13.54 0.37 -11.13
CA THR A 49 14.08 0.68 -12.46
C THR A 49 13.11 0.35 -13.59
N HIS A 50 11.95 -0.23 -13.26
CA HIS A 50 11.00 -0.79 -14.23
C HIS A 50 9.72 0.03 -14.40
N PHE A 51 9.54 1.03 -13.54
CA PHE A 51 8.40 1.93 -13.57
C PHE A 51 8.83 3.36 -13.37
N ILE A 52 8.14 4.27 -14.01
CA ILE A 52 8.20 5.70 -13.75
C ILE A 52 6.84 6.20 -13.32
N ILE A 53 6.84 7.23 -12.48
CA ILE A 53 5.65 7.95 -12.05
C ILE A 53 5.80 9.42 -12.40
N THR A 54 4.76 10.01 -12.98
CA THR A 54 4.79 11.39 -13.46
C THR A 54 3.56 12.15 -12.97
N PRO A 55 3.73 13.41 -12.59
CA PRO A 55 5.00 14.12 -12.37
C PRO A 55 5.72 13.62 -11.10
N PRO A 56 7.06 13.48 -11.10
CA PRO A 56 7.80 12.92 -9.93
C PRO A 56 7.95 13.92 -8.78
N LEU A 57 7.99 15.21 -9.08
CA LEU A 57 8.10 16.29 -8.11
C LEU A 57 7.34 17.50 -8.61
N PHE A 58 6.40 18.00 -7.83
CA PHE A 58 5.58 19.15 -8.22
C PHE A 58 4.93 19.79 -6.99
N ARG A 59 4.44 21.01 -7.18
CA ARG A 59 3.64 21.72 -6.18
C ARG A 59 2.17 21.38 -6.38
N LEU A 60 1.50 21.06 -5.27
CA LEU A 60 0.06 20.92 -5.22
C LEU A 60 -0.51 22.01 -4.31
N ASP A 61 -1.36 22.84 -4.88
CA ASP A 61 -1.96 23.97 -4.20
C ASP A 61 -2.99 23.53 -3.15
N PRO A 62 -3.39 24.42 -2.21
CA PRO A 62 -4.35 24.07 -1.18
C PRO A 62 -5.65 23.52 -1.76
N LEU A 63 -6.15 22.42 -1.17
CA LEU A 63 -7.42 21.78 -1.52
C LEU A 63 -7.52 21.29 -2.97
N GLN A 64 -6.41 21.21 -3.67
CA GLN A 64 -6.36 20.72 -5.05
C GLN A 64 -6.10 19.21 -5.11
N SER A 65 -6.65 18.62 -6.17
CA SER A 65 -6.45 17.22 -6.56
C SER A 65 -5.77 17.14 -7.92
N THR A 66 -4.99 16.11 -8.12
CA THR A 66 -4.39 15.78 -9.41
C THR A 66 -4.28 14.27 -9.56
N ARG A 67 -3.83 13.82 -10.72
CA ARG A 67 -3.58 12.41 -10.99
C ARG A 67 -2.12 12.18 -11.33
N LEU A 68 -1.55 11.20 -10.68
CA LEU A 68 -0.25 10.65 -11.04
C LEU A 68 -0.45 9.56 -12.09
N ARG A 69 0.47 9.50 -13.04
CA ARG A 69 0.51 8.44 -14.04
C ARG A 69 1.70 7.52 -13.78
N ILE A 70 1.44 6.23 -13.75
CA ILE A 70 2.46 5.19 -13.57
C ILE A 70 2.59 4.44 -14.90
N VAL A 71 3.81 4.32 -15.41
CA VAL A 71 4.10 3.65 -16.68
C VAL A 71 5.25 2.67 -16.49
N ARG A 72 5.07 1.46 -16.99
CA ARG A 72 6.14 0.48 -17.07
C ARG A 72 7.15 0.87 -18.14
N THR A 73 8.42 0.81 -17.81
CA THR A 73 9.54 1.12 -18.71
C THR A 73 10.39 -0.08 -19.07
N GLY A 74 10.17 -1.22 -18.46
CA GLY A 74 10.93 -2.43 -18.70
C GLY A 74 10.66 -3.54 -17.69
N GLY A 75 11.63 -4.41 -17.50
CA GLY A 75 11.60 -5.51 -16.56
C GLY A 75 10.97 -6.78 -17.12
N ASN A 76 11.47 -7.91 -16.62
CA ASN A 76 10.92 -9.23 -16.90
C ASN A 76 10.08 -9.66 -15.71
N PHE A 77 8.77 -9.46 -15.82
CA PHE A 77 7.83 -9.93 -14.82
C PHE A 77 7.29 -11.30 -15.18
N PRO A 78 7.06 -12.18 -14.20
CA PRO A 78 6.39 -13.46 -14.45
C PRO A 78 5.05 -13.24 -15.15
N ILE A 79 4.70 -14.13 -16.06
CA ILE A 79 3.44 -14.06 -16.82
C ILE A 79 2.33 -14.94 -16.24
N ASP A 80 2.65 -15.78 -15.27
CA ASP A 80 1.77 -16.76 -14.64
C ASP A 80 1.24 -16.31 -13.27
N ARG A 81 1.73 -15.17 -12.77
CA ARG A 81 1.39 -14.65 -11.44
C ARG A 81 1.54 -13.15 -11.33
N GLU A 82 0.92 -12.58 -10.31
CA GLU A 82 1.15 -11.18 -9.95
C GLU A 82 2.57 -10.95 -9.44
N SER A 83 3.05 -9.73 -9.66
CA SER A 83 4.22 -9.14 -8.99
C SER A 83 3.79 -7.91 -8.22
N MET A 84 4.63 -7.41 -7.31
CA MET A 84 4.30 -6.26 -6.46
C MET A 84 5.39 -5.21 -6.50
N GLN A 85 4.96 -3.96 -6.51
CA GLN A 85 5.79 -2.77 -6.31
C GLN A 85 5.09 -1.87 -5.30
N TRP A 86 5.78 -0.86 -4.80
CA TRP A 86 5.23 0.15 -3.93
C TRP A 86 5.14 1.48 -4.66
N ILE A 87 4.05 2.20 -4.46
CA ILE A 87 3.92 3.61 -4.84
C ILE A 87 3.98 4.43 -3.57
N CYS A 88 4.97 5.30 -3.46
CA CYS A 88 5.17 6.15 -2.30
C CYS A 88 4.98 7.61 -2.69
N VAL A 89 4.17 8.32 -1.93
CA VAL A 89 3.85 9.73 -2.11
C VAL A 89 4.24 10.48 -0.85
N LYS A 90 5.19 11.40 -0.99
CA LYS A 90 5.75 12.16 0.11
C LYS A 90 5.36 13.62 -0.01
N GLY A 91 4.82 14.17 1.08
CA GLY A 91 4.64 15.60 1.23
C GLY A 91 5.91 16.25 1.78
N ILE A 92 6.39 17.30 1.13
CA ILE A 92 7.59 18.02 1.52
C ILE A 92 7.20 19.44 1.89
N PRO A 93 7.58 19.93 3.10
CA PRO A 93 7.35 21.30 3.48
C PRO A 93 8.19 22.26 2.61
N PRO A 94 7.64 23.44 2.24
CA PRO A 94 8.43 24.47 1.59
C PRO A 94 9.52 24.97 2.54
N LYS A 95 10.66 25.40 1.99
CA LYS A 95 11.70 26.05 2.80
C LYS A 95 11.16 27.39 3.32
N GLU A 96 11.55 27.78 4.53
CA GLU A 96 11.10 29.03 5.16
C GLU A 96 11.39 30.27 4.30
N ASP A 97 12.45 30.26 3.52
CA ASP A 97 12.84 31.35 2.60
C ASP A 97 12.23 31.24 1.21
N SER A 98 11.39 30.24 0.95
CA SER A 98 10.77 30.08 -0.34
C SER A 98 9.60 31.05 -0.48
N LYS A 99 9.42 31.64 -1.67
CA LYS A 99 8.25 32.50 -2.02
C LYS A 99 6.92 31.76 -1.88
N TRP A 100 6.95 30.51 -1.45
CA TRP A 100 5.79 29.63 -1.28
C TRP A 100 5.35 29.54 0.20
N GLY A 101 6.26 29.80 1.10
CA GLY A 101 5.93 29.92 2.51
C GLY A 101 5.15 31.22 2.68
N GLY A 102 3.88 31.14 3.02
CA GLY A 102 3.13 32.31 3.41
C GLY A 102 3.91 33.02 4.52
N THR A 103 4.25 34.27 4.28
CA THR A 103 4.91 35.13 5.26
C THR A 103 3.93 35.41 6.39
N ASP A 104 3.99 34.63 7.44
CA ASP A 104 3.60 35.12 8.77
C ASP A 104 4.78 35.93 9.33
N ALA A 105 5.18 36.94 8.57
CA ALA A 105 6.09 37.97 9.03
C ALA A 105 5.25 39.11 9.57
N GLU A 106 4.90 39.02 10.83
CA GLU A 106 4.75 40.17 11.75
C GLU A 106 4.18 39.71 13.10
N ASN A 107 5.11 39.33 13.99
CA ASN A 107 4.98 39.65 15.41
C ASN A 107 6.32 39.38 16.08
N LYS A 108 7.06 40.45 16.28
CA LYS A 108 8.25 40.48 17.14
C LYS A 108 7.79 40.47 18.60
N ASP A 109 7.35 39.35 19.09
CA ASP A 109 7.38 39.04 20.51
C ASP A 109 8.41 37.93 20.70
N GLU A 110 9.43 38.18 21.48
CA GLU A 110 10.54 37.30 21.83
C GLU A 110 10.07 36.07 22.64
N LYS A 111 9.11 35.34 22.12
CA LYS A 111 8.77 34.01 22.61
C LYS A 111 9.39 33.01 21.67
N MET A 112 10.34 32.23 22.21
CA MET A 112 10.97 31.12 21.51
C MET A 112 9.88 30.14 21.07
N THR A 113 9.45 30.22 19.81
CA THR A 113 8.42 29.34 19.25
C THR A 113 9.12 28.24 18.45
N LEU A 114 8.98 26.99 18.89
CA LEU A 114 9.46 25.83 18.15
C LEU A 114 8.43 25.44 17.08
N ASN A 115 8.74 25.70 15.82
CA ASN A 115 7.95 25.23 14.69
C ASN A 115 8.48 23.88 14.19
N VAL A 116 7.70 22.83 14.42
CA VAL A 116 8.02 21.50 13.93
C VAL A 116 7.23 21.21 12.65
N GLN A 117 7.94 20.90 11.57
CA GLN A 117 7.36 20.49 10.29
C GLN A 117 7.73 19.03 10.03
N LEU A 118 6.74 18.18 9.79
CA LEU A 118 6.93 16.76 9.55
C LEU A 118 6.50 16.40 8.12
N SER A 119 7.44 15.86 7.38
CA SER A 119 7.20 15.25 6.08
C SER A 119 6.61 13.85 6.27
N VAL A 120 5.47 13.58 5.65
CA VAL A 120 4.82 12.27 5.71
C VAL A 120 4.99 11.57 4.37
N ASN A 121 5.54 10.36 4.41
CA ASN A 121 5.67 9.49 3.25
C ASN A 121 4.68 8.33 3.38
N SER A 122 3.73 8.26 2.46
CA SER A 122 2.70 7.23 2.44
C SER A 122 2.90 6.31 1.25
N CYS A 123 2.97 5.01 1.50
CA CYS A 123 3.15 3.99 0.47
C CYS A 123 1.93 3.10 0.36
N ILE A 124 1.53 2.82 -0.87
CA ILE A 124 0.50 1.83 -1.20
C ILE A 124 1.08 0.75 -2.11
N LYS A 125 0.47 -0.42 -2.10
CA LYS A 125 0.88 -1.52 -2.97
C LYS A 125 0.38 -1.32 -4.40
N MET A 126 1.21 -1.67 -5.36
CA MET A 126 0.83 -1.82 -6.76
C MET A 126 1.05 -3.28 -7.17
N PHE A 127 -0.02 -3.92 -7.62
CA PHE A 127 0.04 -5.30 -8.13
C PHE A 127 0.13 -5.27 -9.65
N ILE A 128 1.20 -5.84 -10.18
CA ILE A 128 1.41 -6.00 -11.61
C ILE A 128 0.73 -7.29 -12.02
N ARG A 129 -0.36 -7.18 -12.77
CA ARG A 129 -1.20 -8.31 -13.17
C ARG A 129 -1.03 -8.60 -14.65
N PRO A 130 -0.40 -9.74 -14.99
CA PRO A 130 -0.28 -10.15 -16.38
C PRO A 130 -1.63 -10.63 -16.95
N SER A 131 -1.77 -10.54 -18.26
CA SER A 131 -3.02 -10.92 -18.96
C SER A 131 -3.42 -12.38 -18.77
N ASN A 132 -2.47 -13.26 -18.46
CA ASN A 132 -2.73 -14.68 -18.18
C ASN A 132 -3.39 -14.91 -16.81
N VAL A 133 -3.30 -13.94 -15.91
CA VAL A 133 -3.95 -14.02 -14.59
C VAL A 133 -5.35 -13.44 -14.73
N LYS A 134 -6.36 -14.33 -14.74
CA LYS A 134 -7.77 -14.00 -14.95
C LYS A 134 -8.53 -13.94 -13.61
N GLY A 135 -9.55 -13.12 -13.56
CA GLY A 135 -10.41 -12.96 -12.40
C GLY A 135 -9.86 -12.00 -11.36
N HIS A 136 -10.29 -12.21 -10.15
CA HIS A 136 -9.97 -11.35 -9.00
C HIS A 136 -9.54 -12.19 -7.81
N PRO A 137 -8.73 -11.63 -6.88
CA PRO A 137 -8.29 -12.38 -5.70
C PRO A 137 -9.45 -12.87 -4.82
N GLU A 138 -10.57 -12.13 -4.76
CA GLU A 138 -11.75 -12.56 -4.01
C GLU A 138 -12.39 -13.84 -4.54
N ASP A 139 -12.21 -14.16 -5.82
CA ASP A 139 -12.75 -15.38 -6.43
C ASP A 139 -12.01 -16.64 -5.97
N VAL A 140 -10.78 -16.50 -5.55
CA VAL A 140 -9.87 -17.61 -5.22
C VAL A 140 -9.33 -17.57 -3.78
N ALA A 141 -9.71 -16.58 -3.00
CA ALA A 141 -9.23 -16.40 -1.62
C ALA A 141 -9.54 -17.59 -0.71
N GLY A 142 -10.63 -18.31 -0.98
CA GLY A 142 -10.99 -19.52 -0.24
C GLY A 142 -10.09 -20.72 -0.49
N LYS A 143 -9.21 -20.67 -1.49
CA LYS A 143 -8.25 -21.74 -1.81
C LYS A 143 -7.02 -21.75 -0.91
N VAL A 144 -6.81 -20.71 -0.12
CA VAL A 144 -5.72 -20.67 0.86
C VAL A 144 -5.88 -21.81 1.85
N LYS A 145 -4.78 -22.53 2.11
CA LYS A 145 -4.72 -23.65 3.05
C LYS A 145 -3.91 -23.27 4.28
N TRP A 146 -4.31 -23.80 5.42
CA TRP A 146 -3.73 -23.48 6.72
C TRP A 146 -3.21 -24.72 7.43
N GLN A 147 -2.05 -24.59 8.08
CA GLN A 147 -1.43 -25.63 8.89
C GLN A 147 -0.92 -25.01 10.19
N ILE A 148 -1.16 -25.69 11.30
CA ILE A 148 -0.62 -25.32 12.62
C ILE A 148 0.47 -26.31 13.00
N THR A 149 1.65 -25.78 13.36
CA THR A 149 2.75 -26.54 13.91
C THR A 149 3.28 -25.79 15.13
N GLY A 150 2.98 -26.30 16.33
CA GLY A 150 3.35 -25.62 17.57
C GLY A 150 2.70 -24.24 17.69
N ASN A 151 3.53 -23.21 17.75
CA ASN A 151 3.09 -21.81 17.83
C ASN A 151 3.13 -21.06 16.49
N LYS A 152 3.15 -21.82 15.39
CA LYS A 152 3.19 -21.24 14.03
C LYS A 152 1.96 -21.67 13.22
N LEU A 153 1.36 -20.68 12.58
CA LEU A 153 0.31 -20.87 11.59
C LEU A 153 0.92 -20.60 10.21
N LYS A 154 0.91 -21.59 9.34
CA LYS A 154 1.36 -21.47 7.97
C LYS A 154 0.16 -21.31 7.05
N GLY A 155 0.10 -20.18 6.32
CA GLY A 155 -0.83 -19.95 5.23
C GLY A 155 -0.18 -20.31 3.90
N ILE A 156 -0.85 -21.11 3.09
CA ILE A 156 -0.37 -21.57 1.79
C ILE A 156 -1.30 -21.01 0.73
N ASN A 157 -0.74 -20.21 -0.17
CA ASN A 157 -1.46 -19.58 -1.28
C ASN A 157 -1.17 -20.34 -2.59
N PRO A 158 -2.11 -21.16 -3.08
CA PRO A 158 -1.94 -21.89 -4.34
C PRO A 158 -2.39 -21.09 -5.57
N THR A 159 -2.67 -19.80 -5.40
CA THR A 159 -3.23 -18.94 -6.46
C THR A 159 -2.18 -18.03 -7.08
N PRO A 160 -2.42 -17.49 -8.29
CA PRO A 160 -1.52 -16.52 -8.91
C PRO A 160 -1.65 -15.10 -8.36
N PHE A 161 -2.52 -14.86 -7.38
CA PHE A 161 -2.74 -13.56 -6.77
C PHE A 161 -2.00 -13.42 -5.44
N TYR A 162 -1.56 -12.20 -5.12
CA TYR A 162 -1.25 -11.83 -3.75
C TYR A 162 -2.51 -11.92 -2.91
N ILE A 163 -2.43 -12.58 -1.79
CA ILE A 163 -3.53 -12.66 -0.81
C ILE A 163 -3.22 -11.66 0.31
N ASN A 164 -3.89 -10.52 0.27
CA ASN A 164 -3.79 -9.49 1.29
C ASN A 164 -4.88 -9.72 2.32
N LEU A 165 -4.48 -10.00 3.55
CA LEU A 165 -5.40 -10.32 4.63
C LEU A 165 -5.89 -9.04 5.31
N ALA A 166 -7.20 -8.83 5.32
CA ALA A 166 -7.85 -7.80 6.11
C ALA A 166 -8.03 -8.25 7.56
N GLU A 167 -8.38 -9.52 7.74
CA GLU A 167 -8.54 -10.17 9.04
C GLU A 167 -8.00 -11.60 8.97
N LEU A 168 -7.33 -12.00 10.04
CA LEU A 168 -6.91 -13.37 10.25
C LEU A 168 -7.17 -13.72 11.71
N ARG A 169 -7.99 -14.76 11.93
CA ARG A 169 -8.35 -15.22 13.26
C ARG A 169 -8.06 -16.70 13.42
N VAL A 170 -7.39 -17.05 14.50
CA VAL A 170 -7.06 -18.42 14.87
C VAL A 170 -7.77 -18.76 16.17
N GLY A 171 -8.79 -19.60 16.10
CA GLY A 171 -9.69 -19.82 17.21
C GLY A 171 -10.41 -18.51 17.58
N LYS A 172 -10.22 -18.05 18.82
CA LYS A 172 -10.81 -16.79 19.31
C LYS A 172 -9.86 -15.60 19.22
N LYS A 173 -8.62 -15.81 18.75
CA LYS A 173 -7.59 -14.76 18.69
C LYS A 173 -7.41 -14.21 17.30
N GLU A 174 -7.39 -12.89 17.22
CA GLU A 174 -7.07 -12.15 16.00
C GLU A 174 -5.57 -11.89 15.90
N ILE A 175 -5.01 -12.13 14.72
CA ILE A 175 -3.65 -11.73 14.38
C ILE A 175 -3.74 -10.29 13.84
N THR A 176 -3.12 -9.37 14.56
CA THR A 176 -3.13 -7.95 14.19
C THR A 176 -2.22 -7.71 12.98
N ASP A 177 -2.73 -6.95 12.01
CA ASP A 177 -1.99 -6.55 10.82
C ASP A 177 -1.26 -7.71 10.12
N PRO A 178 -2.02 -8.75 9.69
CA PRO A 178 -1.41 -9.95 9.14
C PRO A 178 -0.71 -9.66 7.82
N HIS A 179 0.51 -10.19 7.68
CA HIS A 179 1.28 -10.08 6.45
C HIS A 179 0.57 -10.78 5.28
N TYR A 180 0.73 -10.25 4.08
CA TYR A 180 0.21 -10.86 2.85
C TYR A 180 0.92 -12.18 2.52
N ILE A 181 0.26 -13.02 1.72
CA ILE A 181 0.84 -14.26 1.20
C ILE A 181 1.06 -14.10 -0.30
N GLU A 182 2.31 -14.23 -0.73
CA GLU A 182 2.70 -14.12 -2.13
C GLU A 182 2.06 -15.22 -3.00
N PRO A 183 1.93 -15.00 -4.33
CA PRO A 183 1.45 -16.02 -5.25
C PRO A 183 2.28 -17.30 -5.19
N PHE A 184 1.61 -18.44 -5.18
CA PHE A 184 2.22 -19.77 -5.14
C PHE A 184 3.25 -19.96 -4.03
N SER A 185 3.06 -19.29 -2.92
CA SER A 185 3.97 -19.28 -1.79
C SER A 185 3.24 -19.47 -0.47
N SER A 186 3.95 -19.40 0.62
CA SER A 186 3.44 -19.53 1.97
C SER A 186 4.04 -18.48 2.89
N TYR A 187 3.35 -18.21 4.00
CA TYR A 187 3.82 -17.33 5.05
C TYR A 187 3.50 -17.91 6.43
N GLU A 188 4.42 -17.79 7.38
CA GLU A 188 4.25 -18.26 8.75
C GLU A 188 3.94 -17.11 9.70
N TYR A 189 2.83 -17.26 10.43
CA TYR A 189 2.39 -16.32 11.46
C TYR A 189 2.67 -16.89 12.84
N GLN A 190 3.08 -16.04 13.77
CA GLN A 190 3.21 -16.41 15.17
C GLN A 190 1.83 -16.44 15.82
N ILE A 191 1.51 -17.55 16.47
CA ILE A 191 0.25 -17.73 17.18
C ILE A 191 0.52 -18.23 18.59
N PRO A 192 -0.38 -17.95 19.56
CA PRO A 192 -0.30 -18.60 20.85
C PRO A 192 -0.58 -20.09 20.69
N THR A 193 0.20 -20.91 21.40
CA THR A 193 0.03 -22.37 21.40
C THR A 193 -1.18 -22.74 22.22
N ASN A 194 -2.26 -23.20 21.60
CA ASN A 194 -3.40 -23.66 22.40
C ASN A 194 -4.44 -24.46 21.67
N GLY A 195 -4.06 -25.37 20.79
CA GLY A 195 -4.96 -26.33 20.18
C GLY A 195 -6.16 -25.68 19.45
N ALA A 196 -5.95 -24.51 18.87
CA ALA A 196 -6.96 -23.89 18.03
C ALA A 196 -7.22 -24.79 16.80
N LYS A 197 -8.49 -25.03 16.52
CA LYS A 197 -8.92 -25.93 15.43
C LYS A 197 -9.60 -25.22 14.28
N LYS A 198 -9.67 -23.89 14.32
CA LYS A 198 -10.40 -23.11 13.32
C LYS A 198 -9.59 -21.89 12.94
N VAL A 199 -9.45 -21.66 11.63
CA VAL A 199 -8.89 -20.46 11.05
C VAL A 199 -9.96 -19.76 10.24
N GLU A 200 -10.10 -18.46 10.44
CA GLU A 200 -10.97 -17.60 9.69
C GLU A 200 -10.19 -16.46 9.07
N TRP A 201 -10.51 -16.10 7.84
CA TRP A 201 -9.84 -15.00 7.16
C TRP A 201 -10.75 -14.23 6.22
N LYS A 202 -10.44 -12.96 6.07
CA LYS A 202 -11.00 -12.06 5.06
C LYS A 202 -9.87 -11.41 4.32
N ILE A 203 -10.03 -11.21 3.02
CA ILE A 203 -9.03 -10.53 2.20
C ILE A 203 -9.42 -9.08 1.93
N ILE A 204 -8.43 -8.29 1.53
CA ILE A 204 -8.64 -6.98 0.95
C ILE A 204 -8.80 -7.17 -0.56
N THR A 205 -9.92 -6.69 -1.10
CA THR A 205 -10.25 -6.81 -2.52
C THR A 205 -9.46 -5.80 -3.39
N ASP A 206 -9.54 -5.96 -4.70
CA ASP A 206 -8.92 -5.02 -5.66
C ASP A 206 -9.36 -3.56 -5.45
N TYR A 207 -10.56 -3.35 -4.95
CA TYR A 207 -11.11 -2.02 -4.66
C TYR A 207 -10.76 -1.50 -3.27
N GLY A 208 -10.00 -2.26 -2.49
CA GLY A 208 -9.62 -1.88 -1.14
C GLY A 208 -10.66 -2.19 -0.06
N GLY A 209 -11.78 -2.81 -0.43
CA GLY A 209 -12.80 -3.27 0.51
C GLY A 209 -12.44 -4.60 1.17
N VAL A 210 -13.18 -4.95 2.21
CA VAL A 210 -13.06 -6.24 2.90
C VAL A 210 -13.95 -7.26 2.22
N GLY A 211 -13.38 -8.41 1.84
CA GLY A 211 -14.09 -9.51 1.25
C GLY A 211 -14.91 -10.32 2.27
N LYS A 212 -15.53 -11.37 1.78
CA LYS A 212 -16.28 -12.28 2.65
C LYS A 212 -15.38 -13.09 3.57
N ASN A 213 -15.97 -13.63 4.65
CA ASN A 213 -15.26 -14.48 5.59
C ASN A 213 -15.15 -15.92 5.03
N PHE A 214 -13.94 -16.46 5.09
CA PHE A 214 -13.65 -17.87 4.85
C PHE A 214 -13.26 -18.54 6.14
N GLU A 215 -13.47 -19.84 6.24
CA GLU A 215 -13.08 -20.62 7.39
C GLU A 215 -12.56 -22.01 7.00
N GLU A 216 -11.61 -22.50 7.77
CA GLU A 216 -11.09 -23.86 7.67
C GLU A 216 -10.96 -24.45 9.06
N PHE A 217 -11.47 -25.68 9.23
CA PHE A 217 -11.27 -26.47 10.44
C PHE A 217 -10.01 -27.32 10.26
N LEU A 218 -9.14 -27.27 11.28
CA LEU A 218 -7.89 -28.01 11.30
C LEU A 218 -8.05 -29.28 12.15
N ASP A 219 -7.48 -30.39 11.67
CA ASP A 219 -7.48 -31.68 12.37
C ASP A 219 -6.53 -31.72 13.57
#